data_9622efa58ab60a38f802329d18b4b206
#
_entry.id   9622efa58ab60a38f802329d18b4b206
#
_cell.length_a   1.000
_cell.length_b   1.000
_cell.length_c   1.000
_cell.angle_alpha   90.00
_cell.angle_beta   90.00
_cell.angle_gamma   90.00
#
_symmetry.space_group_name_H-M   'P 1'
#
loop_
_entity.id
_entity.type
_entity.pdbx_description
1 polymer ?
#
loop_
_entity_poly.entity_id
_entity_poly.type
_entity_poly.pdbx_seq_one_letter_code
_entity_poly.pdbx_strand_id
1 'polypeptide(L)'
;GSLGAASINNSVASCVEELEKKSLQIIWQTGKNYYHSYKNINLDSVKILDFIEDMNKAYSACDLLVARAGATTIAELSVLGIPSILIPSPHVAENHQYYNAKSLADNNSAVLIKDSDVKEILKDKIIEVVADKNLLRNLSKNAKGISKPDAANVIAKSAINFALTI
;
A
#
# COMPACT_ATOMS: atom_id res chain seq x y z
N GLY A 1 -2.27 -1.38 8.12
CA GLY A 1 -1.79 -1.98 9.37
C GLY A 1 -2.94 -2.49 10.23
N SER A 2 -2.64 -3.21 11.32
CA SER A 2 -3.64 -3.88 12.19
C SER A 2 -4.68 -2.95 12.83
N LEU A 3 -4.34 -1.68 13.03
CA LEU A 3 -5.25 -0.70 13.64
C LEU A 3 -6.20 -0.04 12.62
N GLY A 4 -5.87 -0.09 11.34
CA GLY A 4 -6.60 0.60 10.28
C GLY A 4 -6.18 2.07 10.10
N ALA A 5 -6.74 2.71 9.08
CA ALA A 5 -6.50 4.11 8.73
C ALA A 5 -7.84 4.79 8.40
N ALA A 6 -8.31 5.67 9.30
CA ALA A 6 -9.63 6.29 9.19
C ALA A 6 -9.87 7.00 7.85
N SER A 7 -8.95 7.84 7.41
CA SER A 7 -9.10 8.60 6.16
C SER A 7 -9.21 7.69 4.93
N ILE A 8 -8.38 6.63 4.87
CA ILE A 8 -8.43 5.64 3.78
C ILE A 8 -9.75 4.87 3.86
N ASN A 9 -10.13 4.37 5.04
CA ASN A 9 -11.37 3.62 5.21
C ASN A 9 -12.60 4.43 4.83
N ASN A 10 -12.69 5.67 5.29
CA ASN A 10 -13.80 6.57 4.96
C ASN A 10 -13.86 6.85 3.45
N SER A 11 -12.71 7.08 2.83
CA SER A 11 -12.65 7.33 1.39
C SER A 11 -13.04 6.11 0.56
N VAL A 12 -12.57 4.91 0.94
CA VAL A 12 -12.98 3.66 0.28
C VAL A 12 -14.48 3.43 0.46
N ALA A 13 -15.01 3.60 1.68
CA ALA A 13 -16.44 3.42 1.95
C ALA A 13 -17.32 4.35 1.09
N SER A 14 -16.86 5.57 0.82
CA SER A 14 -17.62 6.53 0.02
C SER A 14 -17.64 6.21 -1.48
N CYS A 15 -16.79 5.32 -1.97
CA CYS A 15 -16.65 5.04 -3.39
C CYS A 15 -16.67 3.55 -3.76
N VAL A 16 -16.74 2.65 -2.79
CA VAL A 16 -16.60 1.21 -3.03
C VAL A 16 -17.65 0.65 -4.00
N GLU A 17 -18.90 1.13 -3.94
CA GLU A 17 -19.95 0.75 -4.89
C GLU A 17 -19.65 1.19 -6.33
N GLU A 18 -19.04 2.38 -6.48
CA GLU A 18 -18.67 2.87 -7.80
C GLU A 18 -17.47 2.08 -8.36
N LEU A 19 -16.53 1.69 -7.50
CA LEU A 19 -15.40 0.83 -7.89
C LEU A 19 -15.89 -0.56 -8.32
N GLU A 20 -16.85 -1.14 -7.60
CA GLU A 20 -17.49 -2.40 -7.99
C GLU A 20 -18.16 -2.31 -9.37
N LYS A 21 -18.91 -1.22 -9.63
CA LYS A 21 -19.53 -0.97 -10.96
C LYS A 21 -18.50 -0.88 -12.11
N LYS A 22 -17.23 -0.64 -11.78
CA LYS A 22 -16.10 -0.70 -12.72
C LYS A 22 -15.46 -2.10 -12.79
N SER A 23 -16.14 -3.12 -12.28
CA SER A 23 -15.70 -4.52 -12.24
C SER A 23 -14.38 -4.72 -11.47
N LEU A 24 -14.09 -3.89 -10.49
CA LEU A 24 -12.95 -4.07 -9.61
C LEU A 24 -13.30 -5.05 -8.48
N GLN A 25 -12.42 -6.01 -8.24
CA GLN A 25 -12.47 -6.86 -7.05
C GLN A 25 -11.64 -6.24 -5.95
N ILE A 26 -12.18 -6.16 -4.73
CA ILE A 26 -11.56 -5.42 -3.64
C ILE A 26 -11.37 -6.32 -2.42
N ILE A 27 -10.14 -6.46 -1.96
CA ILE A 27 -9.83 -6.99 -0.63
C ILE A 27 -9.53 -5.80 0.27
N TRP A 28 -10.39 -5.56 1.25
CA TRP A 28 -10.32 -4.39 2.09
C TRP A 28 -10.05 -4.76 3.55
N GLN A 29 -8.79 -4.54 3.99
CA GLN A 29 -8.42 -4.65 5.40
C GLN A 29 -8.71 -3.32 6.10
N THR A 30 -9.78 -3.28 6.87
CA THR A 30 -10.20 -2.08 7.60
C THR A 30 -9.38 -1.81 8.86
N GLY A 31 -8.77 -2.84 9.43
CA GLY A 31 -8.21 -2.83 10.77
C GLY A 31 -9.28 -3.09 11.84
N LYS A 32 -8.85 -3.67 12.96
CA LYS A 32 -9.77 -4.12 14.05
C LYS A 32 -10.68 -2.99 14.55
N ASN A 33 -10.15 -1.76 14.66
CA ASN A 33 -10.91 -0.63 15.21
C ASN A 33 -12.06 -0.16 14.32
N TYR A 34 -12.03 -0.46 13.01
CA TYR A 34 -13.00 0.06 12.04
C TYR A 34 -13.86 -1.05 11.42
N TYR A 35 -13.53 -2.32 11.64
CA TYR A 35 -14.24 -3.44 11.02
C TYR A 35 -15.75 -3.40 11.23
N HIS A 36 -16.19 -3.15 12.46
CA HIS A 36 -17.61 -3.09 12.79
C HIS A 36 -18.39 -2.00 12.05
N SER A 37 -17.74 -0.92 11.63
CA SER A 37 -18.35 0.17 10.87
C SER A 37 -18.63 -0.20 9.41
N TYR A 38 -17.87 -1.15 8.85
CA TYR A 38 -17.92 -1.45 7.42
C TYR A 38 -18.35 -2.88 7.08
N LYS A 39 -18.31 -3.82 8.03
CA LYS A 39 -18.58 -5.27 7.81
C LYS A 39 -19.93 -5.58 7.19
N ASN A 40 -20.90 -4.67 7.31
CA ASN A 40 -22.27 -4.84 6.77
C ASN A 40 -22.42 -4.33 5.33
N ILE A 41 -21.37 -3.76 4.73
CA ILE A 41 -21.36 -3.45 3.30
C ILE A 41 -21.37 -4.79 2.55
N ASN A 42 -22.45 -5.05 1.82
CA ASN A 42 -22.69 -6.31 1.13
C ASN A 42 -22.59 -6.08 -0.38
N LEU A 43 -21.42 -6.31 -0.93
CA LEU A 43 -21.10 -6.18 -2.35
C LEU A 43 -20.35 -7.46 -2.78
N ASP A 44 -20.75 -8.04 -3.91
CA ASP A 44 -20.27 -9.37 -4.35
C ASP A 44 -18.76 -9.40 -4.65
N SER A 45 -18.21 -8.28 -5.11
CA SER A 45 -16.78 -8.16 -5.46
C SER A 45 -15.92 -7.59 -4.35
N VAL A 46 -16.48 -7.35 -3.14
CA VAL A 46 -15.78 -6.70 -2.02
C VAL A 46 -15.66 -7.64 -0.83
N LYS A 47 -14.45 -7.99 -0.47
CA LYS A 47 -14.15 -8.78 0.73
C LYS A 47 -13.60 -7.88 1.83
N ILE A 48 -14.38 -7.66 2.89
CA ILE A 48 -14.02 -6.82 4.03
C ILE A 48 -13.48 -7.70 5.15
N LEU A 49 -12.30 -7.35 5.65
CA LEU A 49 -11.59 -8.07 6.71
C LEU A 49 -11.10 -7.08 7.78
N ASP A 50 -11.12 -7.49 9.03
CA ASP A 50 -10.46 -6.75 10.11
C ASP A 50 -8.94 -6.87 10.01
N PHE A 51 -8.45 -8.06 9.63
CA PHE A 51 -7.04 -8.37 9.44
C PHE A 51 -6.85 -9.43 8.35
N ILE A 52 -5.78 -9.32 7.57
CA ILE A 52 -5.37 -10.32 6.57
C ILE A 52 -4.28 -11.18 7.22
N GLU A 53 -4.59 -12.44 7.51
CA GLU A 53 -3.64 -13.37 8.13
C GLU A 53 -2.55 -13.82 7.15
N ASP A 54 -2.93 -14.10 5.92
CA ASP A 54 -2.01 -14.55 4.85
C ASP A 54 -1.78 -13.42 3.85
N MET A 55 -0.85 -12.52 4.20
CA MET A 55 -0.46 -11.41 3.31
C MET A 55 0.13 -11.89 1.99
N ASN A 56 0.79 -13.05 1.95
CA ASN A 56 1.38 -13.57 0.71
C ASN A 56 0.29 -13.87 -0.34
N LYS A 57 -0.83 -14.47 0.08
CA LYS A 57 -1.96 -14.68 -0.81
C LYS A 57 -2.59 -13.38 -1.27
N ALA A 58 -2.76 -12.41 -0.36
CA ALA A 58 -3.31 -11.11 -0.70
C ALA A 58 -2.43 -10.37 -1.71
N TYR A 59 -1.13 -10.34 -1.49
CA TYR A 59 -0.17 -9.72 -2.43
C TYR A 59 -0.15 -10.44 -3.79
N SER A 60 -0.26 -11.77 -3.80
CA SER A 60 -0.27 -12.56 -5.06
C SER A 60 -1.53 -12.31 -5.90
N ALA A 61 -2.64 -11.91 -5.28
CA ALA A 61 -3.89 -11.60 -5.95
C ALA A 61 -4.03 -10.10 -6.31
N CYS A 62 -3.04 -9.27 -5.97
CA CYS A 62 -3.16 -7.82 -6.01
C CYS A 62 -2.54 -7.23 -7.27
N ASP A 63 -3.34 -6.52 -8.08
CA ASP A 63 -2.84 -5.73 -9.21
C ASP A 63 -2.43 -4.31 -8.78
N LEU A 64 -3.09 -3.76 -7.78
CA LEU A 64 -2.84 -2.43 -7.22
C LEU A 64 -3.10 -2.44 -5.72
N LEU A 65 -2.17 -1.93 -4.92
CA LEU A 65 -2.34 -1.75 -3.48
C LEU A 65 -2.55 -0.29 -3.12
N VAL A 66 -3.49 -0.03 -2.21
CA VAL A 66 -3.66 1.27 -1.54
C VAL A 66 -3.28 1.11 -0.08
N ALA A 67 -2.28 1.85 0.40
CA ALA A 67 -1.78 1.69 1.78
C ALA A 67 -1.14 2.96 2.36
N ARG A 68 -0.88 2.91 3.67
CA ARG A 68 0.05 3.82 4.34
C ARG A 68 1.49 3.52 3.93
N ALA A 69 2.36 4.55 3.98
CA ALA A 69 3.75 4.46 3.56
C ALA A 69 4.71 4.09 4.71
N GLY A 70 4.36 3.06 5.47
CA GLY A 70 5.25 2.50 6.49
C GLY A 70 6.47 1.81 5.87
N ALA A 71 7.62 1.86 6.53
CA ALA A 71 8.87 1.31 6.01
C ALA A 71 8.78 -0.19 5.63
N THR A 72 8.15 -1.00 6.49
CA THR A 72 7.94 -2.43 6.22
C THR A 72 7.07 -2.64 4.98
N THR A 73 5.94 -1.93 4.87
CA THR A 73 5.05 -2.00 3.72
C THR A 73 5.80 -1.66 2.43
N ILE A 74 6.58 -0.57 2.44
CA ILE A 74 7.37 -0.15 1.28
C ILE A 74 8.41 -1.21 0.89
N ALA A 75 9.11 -1.79 1.87
CA ALA A 75 10.08 -2.85 1.60
C ALA A 75 9.42 -4.07 0.93
N GLU A 76 8.27 -4.53 1.46
CA GLU A 76 7.51 -5.64 0.90
C GLU A 76 7.05 -5.34 -0.52
N LEU A 77 6.42 -4.17 -0.75
CA LEU A 77 5.93 -3.77 -2.06
C LEU A 77 7.05 -3.65 -3.10
N SER A 78 8.20 -3.13 -2.70
CA SER A 78 9.35 -2.99 -3.59
C SER A 78 9.92 -4.34 -3.98
N VAL A 79 10.10 -5.28 -3.04
CA VAL A 79 10.62 -6.62 -3.33
C VAL A 79 9.65 -7.39 -4.24
N LEU A 80 8.35 -7.32 -3.98
CA LEU A 80 7.33 -8.01 -4.77
C LEU A 80 7.02 -7.30 -6.09
N GLY A 81 7.33 -6.00 -6.18
CA GLY A 81 7.01 -5.18 -7.35
C GLY A 81 5.52 -4.93 -7.49
N ILE A 82 4.81 -4.70 -6.38
CA ILE A 82 3.38 -4.43 -6.41
C ILE A 82 3.14 -2.95 -6.69
N PRO A 83 2.42 -2.59 -7.78
CA PRO A 83 2.00 -1.23 -8.02
C PRO A 83 1.23 -0.67 -6.83
N SER A 84 1.50 0.56 -6.43
CA SER A 84 0.88 1.08 -5.21
C SER A 84 0.50 2.55 -5.29
N ILE A 85 -0.61 2.87 -4.61
CA ILE A 85 -0.98 4.22 -4.21
C ILE A 85 -0.66 4.34 -2.72
N LEU A 86 0.29 5.20 -2.40
CA LEU A 86 0.76 5.43 -1.04
C LEU A 86 0.16 6.70 -0.47
N ILE A 87 -0.47 6.57 0.69
CA ILE A 87 -1.12 7.66 1.42
C ILE A 87 -0.42 7.79 2.78
N PRO A 88 0.59 8.68 2.90
CA PRO A 88 1.33 8.87 4.13
C PRO A 88 0.43 9.28 5.29
N SER A 89 0.65 8.74 6.48
CA SER A 89 -0.03 9.22 7.68
C SER A 89 0.49 10.61 8.08
N PRO A 90 -0.39 11.59 8.33
CA PRO A 90 0.02 12.91 8.82
C PRO A 90 0.40 12.90 10.32
N HIS A 91 0.08 11.81 11.05
CA HIS A 91 0.24 11.71 12.49
C HIS A 91 1.47 10.90 12.91
N VAL A 92 2.55 10.97 12.14
CA VAL A 92 3.81 10.27 12.45
C VAL A 92 4.93 11.25 12.67
N ALA A 93 5.87 10.90 13.56
CA ALA A 93 7.03 11.75 13.86
C ALA A 93 7.81 12.09 12.58
N GLU A 94 8.30 13.32 12.49
CA GLU A 94 9.19 13.79 11.42
C GLU A 94 8.68 13.57 9.99
N ASN A 95 7.37 13.36 9.79
CA ASN A 95 6.79 13.10 8.46
C ASN A 95 7.45 11.94 7.70
N HIS A 96 8.07 10.98 8.40
CA HIS A 96 8.85 9.94 7.75
C HIS A 96 8.06 9.16 6.69
N GLN A 97 6.74 8.92 6.87
CA GLN A 97 5.94 8.26 5.84
C GLN A 97 5.81 9.09 4.57
N TYR A 98 5.74 10.42 4.68
CA TYR A 98 5.71 11.27 3.50
C TYR A 98 7.01 11.19 2.70
N TYR A 99 8.15 11.26 3.35
CA TYR A 99 9.44 11.13 2.68
C TYR A 99 9.63 9.74 2.07
N ASN A 100 9.18 8.70 2.75
CA ASN A 100 9.16 7.36 2.21
C ASN A 100 8.35 7.27 0.91
N ALA A 101 7.09 7.72 0.94
CA ALA A 101 6.22 7.69 -0.23
C ALA A 101 6.74 8.59 -1.36
N LYS A 102 7.26 9.77 -1.01
CA LYS A 102 7.85 10.70 -1.96
C LYS A 102 9.05 10.10 -2.68
N SER A 103 9.93 9.42 -1.97
CA SER A 103 11.09 8.73 -2.56
C SER A 103 10.66 7.70 -3.61
N LEU A 104 9.58 6.94 -3.37
CA LEU A 104 9.05 6.01 -4.36
C LEU A 104 8.40 6.74 -5.54
N ALA A 105 7.64 7.79 -5.28
CA ALA A 105 6.96 8.56 -6.31
C ALA A 105 7.96 9.28 -7.24
N ASP A 106 9.00 9.88 -6.69
CA ASP A 106 10.08 10.54 -7.47
C ASP A 106 10.80 9.56 -8.39
N ASN A 107 10.83 8.26 -8.03
CA ASN A 107 11.37 7.18 -8.87
C ASN A 107 10.30 6.49 -9.74
N ASN A 108 9.10 7.03 -9.86
CA ASN A 108 7.98 6.43 -10.58
C ASN A 108 7.70 4.97 -10.14
N SER A 109 7.89 4.67 -8.86
CA SER A 109 7.70 3.34 -8.26
C SER A 109 6.38 3.22 -7.49
N ALA A 110 5.73 4.35 -7.21
CA ALA A 110 4.42 4.42 -6.59
C ALA A 110 3.72 5.74 -6.95
N VAL A 111 2.42 5.78 -6.74
CA VAL A 111 1.62 7.02 -6.77
C VAL A 111 1.49 7.54 -5.35
N LEU A 112 1.77 8.83 -5.13
CA LEU A 112 1.61 9.50 -3.85
C LEU A 112 0.31 10.31 -3.83
N ILE A 113 -0.52 10.10 -2.80
CA ILE A 113 -1.68 10.94 -2.48
C ILE A 113 -1.48 11.47 -1.05
N LYS A 114 -1.62 12.79 -0.86
CA LYS A 114 -1.62 13.34 0.50
C LYS A 114 -2.89 12.92 1.24
N ASP A 115 -2.79 12.71 2.54
CA ASP A 115 -3.93 12.30 3.37
C ASP A 115 -5.08 13.33 3.34
N SER A 116 -4.77 14.62 3.20
CA SER A 116 -5.75 15.70 3.03
C SER A 116 -6.62 15.54 1.78
N ASP A 117 -6.08 14.97 0.72
CA ASP A 117 -6.67 14.96 -0.60
C ASP A 117 -7.36 13.60 -0.90
N VAL A 118 -7.18 12.62 0.01
CA VAL A 118 -7.59 11.23 -0.22
C VAL A 118 -9.09 11.11 -0.53
N LYS A 119 -9.92 11.88 0.15
CA LYS A 119 -11.38 11.82 0.01
C LYS A 119 -11.83 12.24 -1.41
N GLU A 120 -11.19 13.25 -1.97
CA GLU A 120 -11.56 13.82 -3.25
C GLU A 120 -11.01 13.02 -4.44
N ILE A 121 -9.77 12.50 -4.31
CA ILE A 121 -9.06 12.00 -5.50
C ILE A 121 -8.81 10.49 -5.52
N LEU A 122 -8.97 9.77 -4.40
CA LEU A 122 -8.60 8.35 -4.31
C LEU A 122 -9.35 7.49 -5.33
N LYS A 123 -10.67 7.66 -5.45
CA LYS A 123 -11.49 6.91 -6.39
C LYS A 123 -10.97 7.02 -7.83
N ASP A 124 -10.87 8.26 -8.30
CA ASP A 124 -10.48 8.53 -9.68
C ASP A 124 -9.05 8.06 -9.96
N LYS A 125 -8.17 8.19 -8.96
CA LYS A 125 -6.79 7.71 -9.08
C LYS A 125 -6.70 6.17 -9.10
N ILE A 126 -7.52 5.45 -8.35
CA ILE A 126 -7.61 3.99 -8.46
C ILE A 126 -8.04 3.59 -9.87
N ILE A 127 -9.13 4.19 -10.39
CA ILE A 127 -9.66 3.90 -11.72
C ILE A 127 -8.61 4.20 -12.80
N GLU A 128 -7.97 5.35 -12.73
CA GLU A 128 -6.91 5.78 -13.67
C GLU A 128 -5.76 4.75 -13.71
N VAL A 129 -5.21 4.42 -12.53
CA VAL A 129 -4.04 3.54 -12.46
C VAL A 129 -4.37 2.13 -12.90
N VAL A 130 -5.52 1.57 -12.51
CA VAL A 130 -5.91 0.20 -12.89
C VAL A 130 -6.23 0.10 -14.39
N ALA A 131 -6.77 1.17 -14.99
CA ALA A 131 -7.06 1.18 -16.42
C ALA A 131 -5.80 1.26 -17.29
N ASP A 132 -4.71 1.83 -16.79
CA ASP A 132 -3.44 1.97 -17.52
C ASP A 132 -2.48 0.81 -17.22
N LYS A 133 -2.54 -0.23 -18.06
CA LYS A 133 -1.65 -1.40 -17.95
C LYS A 133 -0.16 -1.07 -18.11
N ASN A 134 0.17 0.00 -18.84
CA ASN A 134 1.56 0.41 -19.01
C ASN A 134 2.06 1.09 -17.73
N LEU A 135 1.23 1.94 -17.12
CA LEU A 135 1.54 2.55 -15.82
C LEU A 135 1.75 1.46 -14.74
N LEU A 136 0.84 0.49 -14.63
CA LEU A 136 1.01 -0.63 -13.70
C LEU A 136 2.34 -1.38 -13.90
N ARG A 137 2.69 -1.70 -15.15
CA ARG A 137 3.97 -2.37 -15.45
C ARG A 137 5.18 -1.52 -15.07
N ASN A 138 5.13 -0.21 -15.35
CA ASN A 138 6.21 0.71 -15.04
C ASN A 138 6.39 0.85 -13.52
N LEU A 139 5.31 1.05 -12.77
CA LEU A 139 5.33 1.10 -11.30
C LEU A 139 5.95 -0.19 -10.73
N SER A 140 5.49 -1.35 -11.20
CA SER A 140 6.01 -2.65 -10.78
C SER A 140 7.51 -2.81 -11.06
N LYS A 141 7.94 -2.51 -12.29
CA LYS A 141 9.35 -2.61 -12.70
C LYS A 141 10.25 -1.69 -11.89
N ASN A 142 9.83 -0.44 -11.70
CA ASN A 142 10.60 0.56 -10.97
C ASN A 142 10.68 0.22 -9.48
N ALA A 143 9.58 -0.25 -8.87
CA ALA A 143 9.57 -0.70 -7.49
C ALA A 143 10.59 -1.84 -7.27
N LYS A 144 10.62 -2.84 -8.13
CA LYS A 144 11.64 -3.91 -8.09
C LYS A 144 13.06 -3.38 -8.25
N GLY A 145 13.26 -2.37 -9.10
CA GLY A 145 14.58 -1.78 -9.37
C GLY A 145 15.23 -1.10 -8.16
N ILE A 146 14.43 -0.60 -7.21
CA ILE A 146 14.93 0.04 -5.99
C ILE A 146 14.92 -0.90 -4.78
N SER A 147 14.42 -2.12 -4.92
CA SER A 147 14.34 -3.10 -3.83
C SER A 147 15.72 -3.56 -3.35
N LYS A 148 15.78 -3.95 -2.09
CA LYS A 148 17.00 -4.52 -1.46
C LYS A 148 16.68 -5.87 -0.82
N PRO A 149 16.47 -6.93 -1.62
CA PRO A 149 16.05 -8.24 -1.11
C PRO A 149 17.09 -8.86 -0.17
N ASP A 150 18.37 -8.52 -0.33
CA ASP A 150 19.49 -9.04 0.46
C ASP A 150 19.83 -8.21 1.71
N ALA A 151 19.00 -7.24 2.08
CA ALA A 151 19.30 -6.31 3.18
C ALA A 151 19.66 -7.02 4.50
N ALA A 152 18.95 -8.09 4.86
CA ALA A 152 19.22 -8.86 6.07
C ALA A 152 20.63 -9.49 6.06
N ASN A 153 21.03 -10.08 4.93
CA ASN A 153 22.37 -10.68 4.78
C ASN A 153 23.47 -9.62 4.83
N VAL A 154 23.25 -8.46 4.20
CA VAL A 154 24.21 -7.35 4.21
C VAL A 154 24.40 -6.84 5.64
N ILE A 155 23.31 -6.62 6.38
CA ILE A 155 23.36 -6.17 7.78
C ILE A 155 24.08 -7.21 8.66
N ALA A 156 23.72 -8.48 8.54
CA ALA A 156 24.36 -9.55 9.31
C ALA A 156 25.87 -9.64 9.06
N LYS A 157 26.28 -9.61 7.78
CA LYS A 157 27.71 -9.60 7.42
C LYS A 157 28.45 -8.37 7.98
N SER A 158 27.83 -7.19 7.89
CA SER A 158 28.42 -5.97 8.44
C SER A 158 28.60 -6.04 9.96
N ALA A 159 27.62 -6.57 10.68
CA ALA A 159 27.68 -6.75 12.13
C ALA A 159 28.79 -7.76 12.55
N ILE A 160 28.88 -8.89 11.83
CA ILE A 160 29.92 -9.89 12.07
C ILE A 160 31.32 -9.30 11.83
N ASN A 161 31.51 -8.62 10.69
CA ASN A 161 32.79 -8.00 10.36
C ASN A 161 33.19 -6.97 11.40
N PHE A 162 32.26 -6.16 11.89
CA PHE A 162 32.53 -5.20 12.94
C PHE A 162 32.98 -5.88 14.25
N ALA A 163 32.27 -6.95 14.65
CA ALA A 163 32.61 -7.70 15.85
C ALA A 163 33.98 -8.41 15.80
N LEU A 164 34.47 -8.78 14.60
CA LEU A 164 35.74 -9.40 14.39
C LEU A 164 36.93 -8.41 14.32
N THR A 165 36.62 -7.10 14.24
CA THR A 165 37.62 -6.03 14.10
C THR A 165 37.98 -5.42 15.48
N ILE A 166 37.23 -5.78 16.53
CA ILE A 166 37.46 -5.38 17.93
C ILE A 166 38.27 -6.48 18.65
#